data_d34449cf5eb1942e26c8159fd2c516b2
#
_entry.id   d34449cf5eb1942e26c8159fd2c516b2
#
_cell.length_a   1.000
_cell.length_b   1.000
_cell.length_c   1.000
_cell.angle_alpha   90.00
_cell.angle_beta   90.00
_cell.angle_gamma   90.00
#
_symmetry.space_group_name_H-M   'P 1'
#
loop_
_entity.id
_entity.type
_entity.pdbx_description
1 polymer ?
#
loop_
_entity_poly.entity_id
_entity_poly.type
_entity_poly.pdbx_seq_one_letter_code
_entity_poly.pdbx_strand_id
1 'polypeptide(L)'
;ILAATVLGAVSDFCGLRWDKLEIGRRTLVLEQLLTTGGGWQDQFGGITAGVKLLQTAKGFGQSPEVRWLPDTVFTDPAYKPCHLLYYTGITRTAKSILAEIVRRMFLNEHDELALVREMKEHGIQMYDTIQRADFQEMGRLVRQTWRQNQLLDAGTNPEAVRQLTTLIDDHCLGYKL
;
A
#
# COMPACT_ATOMS: atom_id res chain seq x y z
N ILE A 1 11.11 1.94 3.26
CA ILE A 1 11.43 3.31 3.77
C ILE A 1 12.85 3.37 4.34
N LEU A 2 13.27 2.47 5.24
CA LEU A 2 14.63 2.49 5.84
C LEU A 2 15.73 2.52 4.78
N ALA A 3 15.68 1.66 3.77
CA ALA A 3 16.65 1.64 2.68
C ALA A 3 16.70 2.98 1.92
N ALA A 4 15.55 3.59 1.67
CA ALA A 4 15.48 4.91 1.03
C ALA A 4 16.13 6.01 1.88
N THR A 5 15.94 5.96 3.20
CA THR A 5 16.59 6.92 4.13
C THR A 5 18.11 6.77 4.10
N VAL A 6 18.61 5.55 4.13
CA VAL A 6 20.07 5.28 4.05
C VAL A 6 20.64 5.77 2.72
N LEU A 7 19.98 5.45 1.60
CA LEU A 7 20.44 5.90 0.28
C LEU A 7 20.38 7.43 0.12
N GLY A 8 19.35 8.08 0.70
CA GLY A 8 19.26 9.54 0.75
C GLY A 8 20.43 10.15 1.53
N ALA A 9 20.73 9.63 2.72
CA ALA A 9 21.86 10.09 3.53
C ALA A 9 23.20 9.88 2.82
N VAL A 10 23.40 8.74 2.14
CA VAL A 10 24.61 8.48 1.33
C VAL A 10 24.70 9.47 0.16
N SER A 11 23.57 9.75 -0.51
CA SER A 11 23.54 10.72 -1.60
C SER A 11 23.97 12.10 -1.15
N ASP A 12 23.45 12.56 -0.01
CA ASP A 12 23.80 13.87 0.56
C ASP A 12 25.27 13.89 0.99
N PHE A 13 25.72 12.87 1.72
CA PHE A 13 27.09 12.78 2.20
C PHE A 13 28.13 12.75 1.06
N CYS A 14 27.81 12.03 -0.02
CA CYS A 14 28.71 11.89 -1.17
C CYS A 14 28.51 12.97 -2.24
N GLY A 15 27.59 13.91 -2.06
CA GLY A 15 27.30 14.98 -3.03
C GLY A 15 26.71 14.48 -4.35
N LEU A 16 25.98 13.34 -4.34
CA LEU A 16 25.47 12.68 -5.55
C LEU A 16 24.24 13.40 -6.16
N ARG A 17 23.60 14.24 -5.38
CA ARG A 17 22.44 15.05 -5.79
C ARG A 17 21.27 14.25 -6.40
N TRP A 18 21.03 13.04 -5.88
CA TRP A 18 19.87 12.26 -6.32
C TRP A 18 18.57 12.93 -5.89
N ASP A 19 17.64 13.05 -6.81
CA ASP A 19 16.28 13.46 -6.47
C ASP A 19 15.50 12.30 -5.82
N LYS A 20 14.29 12.59 -5.34
CA LYS A 20 13.45 11.59 -4.67
C LYS A 20 13.11 10.40 -5.57
N LEU A 21 12.88 10.62 -6.86
CA LEU A 21 12.55 9.55 -7.80
C LEU A 21 13.75 8.64 -8.03
N GLU A 22 14.95 9.20 -8.14
CA GLU A 22 16.19 8.45 -8.27
C GLU A 22 16.48 7.64 -6.99
N ILE A 23 16.29 8.22 -5.81
CA ILE A 23 16.38 7.48 -4.54
C ILE A 23 15.39 6.31 -4.52
N GLY A 24 14.14 6.53 -4.96
CA GLY A 24 13.13 5.48 -5.06
C GLY A 24 13.54 4.33 -5.98
N ARG A 25 14.06 4.66 -7.18
CA ARG A 25 14.54 3.66 -8.13
C ARG A 25 15.72 2.85 -7.56
N ARG A 26 16.70 3.51 -6.96
CA ARG A 26 17.86 2.82 -6.34
C ARG A 26 17.45 1.98 -5.14
N THR A 27 16.49 2.44 -4.36
CA THR A 27 15.92 1.65 -3.27
C THR A 27 15.26 0.39 -3.79
N LEU A 28 14.48 0.49 -4.86
CA LEU A 28 13.86 -0.68 -5.49
C LEU A 28 14.92 -1.69 -5.95
N VAL A 29 15.97 -1.23 -6.64
CA VAL A 29 17.09 -2.08 -7.07
C VAL A 29 17.78 -2.74 -5.88
N LEU A 30 18.09 -1.99 -4.82
CA LEU A 30 18.70 -2.53 -3.61
C LEU A 30 17.82 -3.62 -2.97
N GLU A 31 16.53 -3.40 -2.85
CA GLU A 31 15.61 -4.38 -2.27
C GLU A 31 15.47 -5.63 -3.15
N GLN A 32 15.50 -5.50 -4.47
CA GLN A 32 15.53 -6.65 -5.38
C GLN A 32 16.83 -7.47 -5.21
N LEU A 33 17.97 -6.81 -5.06
CA LEU A 33 19.26 -7.47 -4.76
C LEU A 33 19.24 -8.22 -3.41
N LEU A 34 18.51 -7.69 -2.44
CA LEU A 34 18.28 -8.35 -1.15
C LEU A 34 17.19 -9.44 -1.21
N THR A 35 16.66 -9.71 -2.39
CA THR A 35 15.63 -10.76 -2.63
C THR A 35 14.38 -10.59 -1.78
N THR A 36 13.96 -9.35 -1.49
CA THR A 36 12.74 -9.10 -0.71
C THR A 36 11.48 -9.42 -1.49
N GLY A 37 11.54 -9.39 -2.83
CA GLY A 37 10.41 -9.65 -3.71
C GLY A 37 9.33 -8.58 -3.69
N GLY A 38 9.58 -7.45 -3.03
CA GLY A 38 8.64 -6.32 -2.93
C GLY A 38 8.48 -5.56 -4.24
N GLY A 39 7.34 -4.89 -4.40
CA GLY A 39 7.09 -3.97 -5.50
C GLY A 39 7.63 -2.56 -5.19
N TRP A 40 7.26 -1.61 -6.04
CA TRP A 40 7.74 -0.21 -5.98
C TRP A 40 6.91 0.69 -5.05
N GLN A 41 5.76 0.25 -4.58
CA GLN A 41 4.78 1.07 -3.84
C GLN A 41 5.37 1.71 -2.59
N ASP A 42 6.01 0.94 -1.73
CA ASP A 42 6.54 1.43 -0.45
C ASP A 42 7.72 2.38 -0.64
N GLN A 43 8.56 2.13 -1.64
CA GLN A 43 9.72 2.94 -1.95
C GLN A 43 9.31 4.35 -2.40
N PHE A 44 8.42 4.43 -3.40
CA PHE A 44 7.94 5.72 -3.91
C PHE A 44 6.88 6.36 -3.01
N GLY A 45 6.01 5.56 -2.40
CA GLY A 45 5.00 6.04 -1.46
C GLY A 45 5.60 6.66 -0.21
N GLY A 46 6.69 6.09 0.30
CA GLY A 46 7.34 6.56 1.52
C GLY A 46 8.20 7.83 1.35
N ILE A 47 8.80 8.04 0.17
CA ILE A 47 9.68 9.19 -0.08
C ILE A 47 8.95 10.43 -0.61
N THR A 48 7.73 10.28 -1.12
CA THR A 48 6.89 11.40 -1.55
C THR A 48 5.88 11.72 -0.46
N ALA A 49 5.82 12.98 -0.03
CA ALA A 49 4.89 13.40 1.01
C ALA A 49 3.43 13.49 0.51
N GLY A 50 2.48 13.55 1.43
CA GLY A 50 1.06 13.79 1.16
C GLY A 50 0.26 12.56 0.75
N VAL A 51 -1.04 12.75 0.62
CA VAL A 51 -1.97 11.74 0.13
C VAL A 51 -1.89 11.68 -1.39
N LYS A 52 -1.80 10.49 -1.96
CA LYS A 52 -1.54 10.35 -3.39
C LYS A 52 -1.97 9.00 -3.94
N LEU A 53 -2.28 9.01 -5.23
CA LEU A 53 -2.37 7.82 -6.05
C LEU A 53 -1.04 7.65 -6.80
N LEU A 54 -0.48 6.45 -6.76
CA LEU A 54 0.69 6.06 -7.52
C LEU A 54 0.28 5.07 -8.60
N GLN A 55 0.64 5.35 -9.83
CA GLN A 55 0.36 4.49 -10.97
C GLN A 55 1.61 4.28 -11.82
N THR A 56 1.69 3.16 -12.50
CA THR A 56 2.75 2.89 -13.48
C THR A 56 2.19 2.14 -14.68
N ALA A 57 2.81 2.31 -15.83
CA ALA A 57 2.52 1.51 -17.00
C ALA A 57 3.12 0.11 -16.85
N LYS A 58 2.59 -0.87 -17.61
CA LYS A 58 3.17 -2.20 -17.69
C LYS A 58 4.55 -2.14 -18.34
N GLY A 59 5.46 -3.01 -17.94
CA GLY A 59 6.79 -3.15 -18.53
C GLY A 59 7.89 -3.20 -17.48
N PHE A 60 9.12 -3.37 -17.94
CA PHE A 60 10.29 -3.45 -17.06
C PHE A 60 10.77 -2.08 -16.58
N GLY A 61 10.58 -1.02 -17.38
CA GLY A 61 10.93 0.35 -17.03
C GLY A 61 9.85 0.97 -16.15
N GLN A 62 9.91 0.76 -14.84
CA GLN A 62 8.95 1.31 -13.90
C GLN A 62 9.23 2.79 -13.64
N SER A 63 8.28 3.65 -13.99
CA SER A 63 8.31 5.09 -13.70
C SER A 63 6.96 5.49 -13.10
N PRO A 64 6.80 5.43 -11.77
CA PRO A 64 5.55 5.76 -11.12
C PRO A 64 5.14 7.21 -11.35
N GLU A 65 3.93 7.41 -11.83
CA GLU A 65 3.24 8.69 -11.89
C GLU A 65 2.59 8.96 -10.53
N VAL A 66 2.76 10.18 -10.02
CA VAL A 66 2.21 10.61 -8.73
C VAL A 66 1.08 11.59 -8.99
N ARG A 67 -0.13 11.27 -8.51
CA ARG A 67 -1.28 12.16 -8.50
C ARG A 67 -1.61 12.51 -7.06
N TRP A 68 -1.37 13.75 -6.67
CA TRP A 68 -1.66 14.22 -5.33
C TRP A 68 -3.16 14.42 -5.13
N LEU A 69 -3.59 14.12 -3.91
CA LEU A 69 -4.93 14.31 -3.41
C LEU A 69 -4.92 15.35 -2.28
N PRO A 70 -6.05 16.04 -2.05
CA PRO A 70 -6.21 16.81 -0.83
C PRO A 70 -6.02 15.92 0.40
N ASP A 71 -5.28 16.40 1.37
CA ASP A 71 -5.06 15.69 2.64
C ASP A 71 -6.10 16.04 3.71
N THR A 72 -7.02 16.93 3.41
CA THR A 72 -8.07 17.43 4.31
C THR A 72 -8.85 16.31 5.00
N VAL A 73 -9.12 15.20 4.29
CA VAL A 73 -9.79 14.01 4.84
C VAL A 73 -9.06 13.45 6.06
N PHE A 74 -7.74 13.62 6.13
CA PHE A 74 -6.88 13.06 7.19
C PHE A 74 -6.37 14.13 8.16
N THR A 75 -6.36 15.40 7.78
CA THR A 75 -5.73 16.49 8.55
C THR A 75 -6.71 17.45 9.16
N ASP A 76 -7.89 17.64 8.55
CA ASP A 76 -8.93 18.52 9.09
C ASP A 76 -9.40 18.03 10.47
N PRO A 77 -9.45 18.91 11.50
CA PRO A 77 -9.92 18.56 12.84
C PRO A 77 -11.31 17.92 12.88
N ALA A 78 -12.18 18.23 11.93
CA ALA A 78 -13.51 17.64 11.83
C ALA A 78 -13.48 16.16 11.43
N TYR A 79 -12.50 15.74 10.65
CA TYR A 79 -12.40 14.40 10.06
C TYR A 79 -11.32 13.53 10.68
N LYS A 80 -10.28 14.15 11.22
CA LYS A 80 -9.17 13.41 11.86
C LYS A 80 -9.63 12.40 12.91
N PRO A 81 -10.63 12.65 13.75
CA PRO A 81 -11.13 11.66 14.71
C PRO A 81 -11.81 10.45 14.11
N CYS A 82 -12.17 10.50 12.80
CA CYS A 82 -12.75 9.36 12.07
C CYS A 82 -11.73 8.29 11.70
N HIS A 83 -10.42 8.54 11.91
CA HIS A 83 -9.34 7.64 11.58
C HIS A 83 -8.62 7.16 12.82
N LEU A 84 -8.47 5.84 12.95
CA LEU A 84 -7.73 5.22 14.04
C LEU A 84 -6.62 4.32 13.48
N LEU A 85 -5.39 4.57 13.91
CA LEU A 85 -4.28 3.66 13.69
C LEU A 85 -4.03 2.86 14.97
N TYR A 86 -4.24 1.55 14.90
CA TYR A 86 -4.05 0.65 16.02
C TYR A 86 -2.81 -0.23 15.81
N TYR A 87 -1.88 -0.21 16.76
CA TYR A 87 -0.70 -1.06 16.74
C TYR A 87 -1.03 -2.44 17.31
N THR A 88 -1.00 -3.46 16.47
CA THR A 88 -1.37 -4.83 16.86
C THR A 88 -0.28 -5.58 17.62
N GLY A 89 0.97 -5.12 17.59
CA GLY A 89 2.12 -5.84 18.15
C GLY A 89 2.50 -7.12 17.38
N ILE A 90 1.84 -7.42 16.27
CA ILE A 90 2.05 -8.63 15.49
C ILE A 90 3.12 -8.36 14.44
N THR A 91 4.17 -9.17 14.45
CA THR A 91 5.18 -9.18 13.39
C THR A 91 4.90 -10.34 12.45
N ARG A 92 4.80 -10.07 11.15
CA ARG A 92 4.67 -11.09 10.11
C ARG A 92 5.70 -10.87 9.00
N THR A 93 6.12 -11.96 8.39
CA THR A 93 7.06 -11.90 7.28
C THR A 93 6.28 -11.76 5.97
N ALA A 94 6.33 -10.56 5.38
CA ALA A 94 5.67 -10.29 4.10
C ALA A 94 6.25 -11.11 2.92
N LYS A 95 7.52 -11.54 3.03
CA LYS A 95 8.25 -12.24 1.97
C LYS A 95 7.55 -13.51 1.49
N SER A 96 7.08 -14.36 2.40
CA SER A 96 6.41 -15.62 2.04
C SER A 96 5.06 -15.39 1.38
N ILE A 97 4.30 -14.42 1.87
CA ILE A 97 2.99 -14.04 1.32
C ILE A 97 3.16 -13.51 -0.11
N LEU A 98 4.08 -12.56 -0.31
CA LEU A 98 4.34 -11.99 -1.64
C LEU A 98 4.83 -13.04 -2.64
N ALA A 99 5.72 -13.96 -2.23
CA ALA A 99 6.21 -15.02 -3.09
C ALA A 99 5.07 -15.94 -3.58
N GLU A 100 4.14 -16.30 -2.70
CA GLU A 100 2.99 -17.14 -3.06
C GLU A 100 2.03 -16.41 -4.01
N ILE A 101 1.71 -15.14 -3.73
CA ILE A 101 0.87 -14.32 -4.63
C ILE A 101 1.52 -14.23 -6.03
N VAL A 102 2.81 -13.91 -6.10
CA VAL A 102 3.54 -13.81 -7.38
C VAL A 102 3.56 -15.15 -8.11
N ARG A 103 3.76 -16.26 -7.39
CA ARG A 103 3.71 -17.62 -7.97
C ARG A 103 2.36 -17.91 -8.63
N ARG A 104 1.26 -17.65 -7.94
CA ARG A 104 -0.10 -17.88 -8.44
C ARG A 104 -0.42 -16.98 -9.63
N MET A 105 -0.01 -15.71 -9.59
CA MET A 105 -0.13 -14.80 -10.72
C MET A 105 0.69 -15.29 -11.94
N PHE A 106 1.90 -15.79 -11.70
CA PHE A 106 2.76 -16.33 -12.78
C PHE A 106 2.15 -17.59 -13.42
N LEU A 107 1.51 -18.44 -12.62
CA LEU A 107 0.79 -19.61 -13.12
C LEU A 107 -0.52 -19.25 -13.85
N ASN A 108 -0.84 -17.96 -13.91
CA ASN A 108 -2.00 -17.42 -14.62
C ASN A 108 -3.33 -18.00 -14.10
N GLU A 109 -3.43 -18.19 -12.80
CA GLU A 109 -4.69 -18.60 -12.15
C GLU A 109 -5.75 -17.53 -12.41
N HIS A 110 -6.85 -17.90 -13.04
CA HIS A 110 -7.81 -16.95 -13.59
C HIS A 110 -8.45 -16.06 -12.53
N ASP A 111 -8.79 -16.65 -11.39
CA ASP A 111 -9.48 -15.97 -10.30
C ASP A 111 -8.57 -14.93 -9.62
N GLU A 112 -7.29 -15.21 -9.46
CA GLU A 112 -6.32 -14.27 -8.91
C GLU A 112 -6.10 -13.07 -9.84
N LEU A 113 -6.02 -13.30 -11.14
CA LEU A 113 -5.86 -12.21 -12.10
C LEU A 113 -7.10 -11.32 -12.16
N ALA A 114 -8.29 -11.90 -12.07
CA ALA A 114 -9.55 -11.15 -11.98
C ALA A 114 -9.59 -10.30 -10.71
N LEU A 115 -9.23 -10.89 -9.57
CA LEU A 115 -9.17 -10.20 -8.27
C LEU A 115 -8.18 -9.02 -8.29
N VAL A 116 -6.99 -9.20 -8.86
CA VAL A 116 -5.99 -8.12 -8.97
C VAL A 116 -6.48 -6.98 -9.88
N ARG A 117 -7.20 -7.29 -10.97
CA ARG A 117 -7.83 -6.25 -11.82
C ARG A 117 -8.87 -5.46 -11.03
N GLU A 118 -9.74 -6.14 -10.30
CA GLU A 118 -10.74 -5.51 -9.43
C GLU A 118 -10.06 -4.61 -8.37
N MET A 119 -8.98 -5.05 -7.74
CA MET A 119 -8.21 -4.24 -6.78
C MET A 119 -7.62 -2.98 -7.42
N LYS A 120 -7.20 -3.04 -8.68
CA LYS A 120 -6.72 -1.85 -9.42
C LYS A 120 -7.84 -0.84 -9.65
N GLU A 121 -9.00 -1.29 -10.09
CA GLU A 121 -10.20 -0.45 -10.27
C GLU A 121 -10.63 0.19 -8.94
N HIS A 122 -10.54 -0.57 -7.86
CA HIS A 122 -10.78 -0.13 -6.50
C HIS A 122 -9.86 1.02 -6.07
N GLY A 123 -8.59 0.97 -6.46
CA GLY A 123 -7.65 2.07 -6.21
C GLY A 123 -8.08 3.38 -6.87
N ILE A 124 -8.64 3.32 -8.08
CA ILE A 124 -9.20 4.51 -8.77
C ILE A 124 -10.48 4.99 -8.09
N GLN A 125 -11.38 4.09 -7.71
CA GLN A 125 -12.58 4.45 -6.95
C GLN A 125 -12.23 5.13 -5.63
N MET A 126 -11.23 4.64 -4.91
CA MET A 126 -10.75 5.27 -3.68
C MET A 126 -10.21 6.68 -3.94
N TYR A 127 -9.46 6.87 -5.03
CA TYR A 127 -8.98 8.19 -5.43
C TYR A 127 -10.14 9.19 -5.60
N ASP A 128 -11.17 8.82 -6.35
CA ASP A 128 -12.35 9.66 -6.58
C ASP A 128 -13.14 9.90 -5.29
N THR A 129 -13.21 8.90 -4.43
CA THR A 129 -13.92 8.96 -3.15
C THR A 129 -13.24 9.94 -2.18
N ILE A 130 -11.91 9.91 -2.10
CA ILE A 130 -11.14 10.86 -1.29
C ILE A 130 -11.34 12.30 -1.79
N GLN A 131 -11.34 12.52 -3.11
CA GLN A 131 -11.59 13.85 -3.67
C GLN A 131 -12.97 14.42 -3.28
N ARG A 132 -13.96 13.56 -3.13
CA ARG A 132 -15.33 13.96 -2.73
C ARG A 132 -15.53 14.01 -1.21
N ALA A 133 -14.52 13.63 -0.44
CA ALA A 133 -14.62 13.45 1.02
C ALA A 133 -15.79 12.57 1.45
N ASP A 134 -16.09 11.51 0.69
CA ASP A 134 -17.16 10.56 0.97
C ASP A 134 -16.69 9.48 1.94
N PHE A 135 -16.87 9.71 3.24
CA PHE A 135 -16.41 8.80 4.30
C PHE A 135 -17.12 7.45 4.31
N GLN A 136 -18.40 7.44 3.93
CA GLN A 136 -19.17 6.19 3.88
C GLN A 136 -18.59 5.27 2.82
N GLU A 137 -18.37 5.80 1.64
CA GLU A 137 -17.79 5.06 0.53
C GLU A 137 -16.33 4.69 0.79
N MET A 138 -15.54 5.58 1.42
CA MET A 138 -14.17 5.25 1.86
C MET A 138 -14.15 4.02 2.77
N GLY A 139 -15.00 4.00 3.79
CA GLY A 139 -15.09 2.87 4.71
C GLY A 139 -15.48 1.58 4.00
N ARG A 140 -16.47 1.64 3.11
CA ARG A 140 -16.90 0.50 2.29
C ARG A 140 -15.74 -0.03 1.43
N LEU A 141 -15.01 0.84 0.76
CA LEU A 141 -13.85 0.48 -0.08
C LEU A 141 -12.70 -0.11 0.75
N VAL A 142 -12.41 0.44 1.93
CA VAL A 142 -11.41 -0.14 2.85
C VAL A 142 -11.81 -1.54 3.27
N ARG A 143 -13.07 -1.77 3.63
CA ARG A 143 -13.61 -3.09 4.00
C ARG A 143 -13.54 -4.07 2.83
N GLN A 144 -13.83 -3.63 1.61
CA GLN A 144 -13.73 -4.45 0.41
C GLN A 144 -12.27 -4.82 0.12
N THR A 145 -11.33 -3.87 0.20
CA THR A 145 -9.89 -4.14 0.07
C THR A 145 -9.41 -5.17 1.11
N TRP A 146 -9.91 -5.09 2.35
CA TRP A 146 -9.58 -6.06 3.38
C TRP A 146 -10.04 -7.49 3.01
N ARG A 147 -11.25 -7.63 2.47
CA ARG A 147 -11.74 -8.92 1.97
C ARG A 147 -10.91 -9.45 0.80
N GLN A 148 -10.57 -8.59 -0.13
CA GLN A 148 -9.74 -8.93 -1.29
C GLN A 148 -8.34 -9.39 -0.87
N ASN A 149 -7.72 -8.72 0.11
CA ASN A 149 -6.41 -9.13 0.64
C ASN A 149 -6.46 -10.53 1.26
N GLN A 150 -7.54 -10.89 1.95
CA GLN A 150 -7.73 -12.23 2.53
C GLN A 150 -7.97 -13.29 1.46
N LEU A 151 -8.60 -12.95 0.33
CA LEU A 151 -8.76 -13.86 -0.81
C LEU A 151 -7.43 -14.11 -1.52
N LEU A 152 -6.56 -13.08 -1.62
CA LEU A 152 -5.22 -13.25 -2.19
C LEU A 152 -4.35 -14.16 -1.33
N ASP A 153 -4.40 -14.01 -0.01
CA ASP A 153 -3.63 -14.84 0.91
C ASP A 153 -4.28 -14.92 2.29
N ALA A 154 -4.60 -16.14 2.72
CA ALA A 154 -5.22 -16.39 4.03
C ALA A 154 -4.35 -15.96 5.21
N GLY A 155 -3.01 -15.94 5.06
CA GLY A 155 -2.07 -15.45 6.07
C GLY A 155 -2.16 -13.94 6.31
N THR A 156 -2.90 -13.21 5.48
CA THR A 156 -3.16 -11.78 5.65
C THR A 156 -3.94 -11.49 6.93
N ASN A 157 -4.82 -12.39 7.36
CA ASN A 157 -5.68 -12.23 8.55
C ASN A 157 -5.35 -13.25 9.66
N PRO A 158 -4.26 -13.08 10.41
CA PRO A 158 -3.96 -13.98 11.53
C PRO A 158 -5.02 -13.92 12.62
N GLU A 159 -5.12 -14.98 13.41
CA GLU A 159 -6.17 -15.19 14.43
C GLU A 159 -6.35 -13.98 15.36
N ALA A 160 -5.26 -13.42 15.86
CA ALA A 160 -5.33 -12.26 16.77
C ALA A 160 -5.93 -11.01 16.09
N VAL A 161 -5.67 -10.81 14.79
CA VAL A 161 -6.30 -9.73 14.01
C VAL A 161 -7.77 -10.01 13.79
N ARG A 162 -8.12 -11.26 13.50
CA ARG A 162 -9.51 -11.68 13.32
C ARG A 162 -10.33 -11.46 14.57
N GLN A 163 -9.81 -11.81 15.74
CA GLN A 163 -10.47 -11.56 17.02
C GLN A 163 -10.68 -10.06 17.26
N LEU A 164 -9.66 -9.24 17.04
CA LEU A 164 -9.76 -7.80 17.17
C LEU A 164 -10.80 -7.22 16.22
N THR A 165 -10.74 -7.59 14.93
CA THR A 165 -11.66 -7.05 13.93
C THR A 165 -13.11 -7.46 14.17
N THR A 166 -13.36 -8.64 14.73
CA THR A 166 -14.70 -9.05 15.15
C THR A 166 -15.27 -8.16 16.24
N LEU A 167 -14.44 -7.69 17.16
CA LEU A 167 -14.89 -6.79 18.25
C LEU A 167 -15.26 -5.39 17.76
N ILE A 168 -14.66 -4.92 16.69
CA ILE A 168 -14.83 -3.55 16.19
C ILE A 168 -15.72 -3.47 14.94
N ASP A 169 -16.18 -4.59 14.40
CA ASP A 169 -16.87 -4.63 13.11
C ASP A 169 -18.10 -3.73 13.04
N ASP A 170 -18.91 -3.71 14.09
CA ASP A 170 -20.13 -2.89 14.18
C ASP A 170 -19.83 -1.39 14.48
N HIS A 171 -18.58 -1.06 14.80
CA HIS A 171 -18.17 0.29 15.20
C HIS A 171 -17.38 1.03 14.13
N CYS A 172 -17.04 0.36 13.02
CA CYS A 172 -16.21 0.90 11.97
C CYS A 172 -16.88 0.80 10.60
N LEU A 173 -16.80 1.87 9.81
CA LEU A 173 -17.18 1.82 8.39
C LEU A 173 -16.30 0.86 7.60
N GLY A 174 -15.02 0.79 7.93
CA GLY A 174 -14.06 -0.12 7.35
C GLY A 174 -12.76 -0.17 8.15
N TYR A 175 -12.04 -1.26 8.00
CA TYR A 175 -10.72 -1.48 8.61
C TYR A 175 -9.89 -2.38 7.71
N LYS A 176 -8.58 -2.33 7.85
CA LYS A 176 -7.62 -3.23 7.19
C LYS A 176 -6.32 -3.32 7.98
N LEU A 177 -5.59 -4.40 7.80
CA LEU A 177 -4.23 -4.57 8.27
C LEU A 177 -3.25 -4.20 7.15
#